data_6169c501a3293210b3981ca45008943f
#
_entry.id   6169c501a3293210b3981ca45008943f
#
_cell.length_a   1.000
_cell.length_b   1.000
_cell.length_c   1.000
_cell.angle_alpha   90.00
_cell.angle_beta   90.00
_cell.angle_gamma   90.00
#
_symmetry.space_group_name_H-M   'P 1'
#
loop_
_entity.id
_entity.type
_entity.pdbx_description
1 polymer ?
#
loop_
_entity_poly.entity_id
_entity_poly.type
_entity_poly.pdbx_seq_one_letter_code
_entity_poly.pdbx_strand_id
1 'polypeptide(L)'
;MIYQALKSFLIPILVGLFRPKVSGLRHVPQTGSAIIASNHLSFSDSIFMPLVVPRKVTFLAKSEYFTSPGLKGFVKKLTFQALGQVPVDRSGGRRSEAALLTGLRLLSEGACIGIYPEGTRSPDGKLYKGRTGIARMALESGAPVIPVAMLNTAEIQPTGQVVPKVRQVEMRFGEPMNFTGDSSDIKLLRSITDEIMEKIKELSGQEYVDMYASEAKIAIAKARLVANKAESAAKRQARKVAKKTRKTSKTRKPKSEA
;
A
#
# COMPACT_ATOMS: atom_id res chain seq x y z
N MET A 1 1.49 -26.59 -2.10
CA MET A 1 1.64 -26.95 -3.53
C MET A 1 1.19 -25.82 -4.46
N ILE A 2 -0.06 -25.35 -4.40
CA ILE A 2 -0.59 -24.30 -5.33
C ILE A 2 0.25 -23.01 -5.30
N TYR A 3 0.65 -22.52 -4.12
CA TYR A 3 1.50 -21.33 -3.98
C TYR A 3 2.84 -21.47 -4.72
N GLN A 4 3.52 -22.60 -4.57
CA GLN A 4 4.82 -22.85 -5.23
C GLN A 4 4.66 -23.01 -6.75
N ALA A 5 3.66 -23.73 -7.20
CA ALA A 5 3.36 -23.89 -8.62
C ALA A 5 3.06 -22.53 -9.28
N LEU A 6 2.20 -21.71 -8.65
CA LEU A 6 1.88 -20.38 -9.14
C LEU A 6 3.14 -19.49 -9.16
N LYS A 7 3.96 -19.57 -8.13
CA LYS A 7 5.22 -18.84 -8.03
C LYS A 7 6.18 -19.22 -9.15
N SER A 8 6.38 -20.51 -9.39
CA SER A 8 7.25 -21.02 -10.46
C SER A 8 6.79 -20.59 -11.85
N PHE A 9 5.49 -20.50 -12.09
CA PHE A 9 4.94 -20.03 -13.36
C PHE A 9 4.98 -18.52 -13.53
N LEU A 10 4.64 -17.75 -12.48
CA LEU A 10 4.54 -16.30 -12.56
C LEU A 10 5.90 -15.59 -12.50
N ILE A 11 6.88 -16.15 -11.77
CA ILE A 11 8.20 -15.51 -11.62
C ILE A 11 8.86 -15.23 -12.96
N PRO A 12 9.03 -16.20 -13.90
CA PRO A 12 9.68 -15.94 -15.17
C PRO A 12 9.00 -14.84 -15.98
N ILE A 13 7.66 -14.82 -15.97
CA ILE A 13 6.87 -13.81 -16.69
C ILE A 13 7.08 -12.43 -16.07
N LEU A 14 6.95 -12.32 -14.75
CA LEU A 14 7.06 -11.04 -14.05
C LEU A 14 8.50 -10.52 -14.04
N VAL A 15 9.50 -11.41 -13.93
CA VAL A 15 10.91 -11.04 -14.06
C VAL A 15 11.21 -10.54 -15.47
N GLY A 16 10.73 -11.21 -16.51
CA GLY A 16 10.91 -10.77 -17.88
C GLY A 16 10.27 -9.41 -18.18
N LEU A 17 9.04 -9.18 -17.67
CA LEU A 17 8.29 -7.94 -17.91
C LEU A 17 8.78 -6.78 -17.05
N PHE A 18 8.94 -6.98 -15.74
CA PHE A 18 9.17 -5.90 -14.78
C PHE A 18 10.62 -5.78 -14.33
N ARG A 19 11.49 -6.72 -14.69
CA ARG A 19 12.95 -6.73 -14.43
C ARG A 19 13.27 -6.26 -13.00
N PRO A 20 12.76 -6.95 -11.95
CA PRO A 20 12.89 -6.49 -10.59
C PRO A 20 14.36 -6.36 -10.18
N LYS A 21 14.73 -5.18 -9.69
CA LYS A 21 16.03 -4.93 -9.08
C LYS A 21 15.90 -5.17 -7.58
N VAL A 22 16.66 -6.13 -7.05
CA VAL A 22 16.54 -6.54 -5.65
C VAL A 22 17.89 -6.46 -4.97
N SER A 23 17.94 -5.81 -3.82
CA SER A 23 19.13 -5.75 -2.97
C SER A 23 18.80 -6.19 -1.54
N GLY A 24 19.78 -6.73 -0.82
CA GLY A 24 19.66 -7.11 0.58
C GLY A 24 18.78 -8.34 0.86
N LEU A 25 18.34 -9.11 -0.15
CA LEU A 25 17.45 -10.26 0.02
C LEU A 25 18.01 -11.32 0.99
N ARG A 26 19.34 -11.39 1.16
CA ARG A 26 20.00 -12.25 2.14
C ARG A 26 19.61 -11.97 3.59
N HIS A 27 19.07 -10.79 3.88
CA HIS A 27 18.63 -10.39 5.21
C HIS A 27 17.31 -11.07 5.63
N VAL A 28 16.58 -11.64 4.67
CA VAL A 28 15.35 -12.38 4.98
C VAL A 28 15.70 -13.79 5.47
N PRO A 29 15.37 -14.16 6.73
CA PRO A 29 15.63 -15.49 7.25
C PRO A 29 14.97 -16.58 6.40
N GLN A 30 15.68 -17.65 6.11
CA GLN A 30 15.16 -18.76 5.30
C GLN A 30 14.09 -19.58 6.04
N THR A 31 14.21 -19.66 7.37
CA THR A 31 13.31 -20.40 8.26
C THR A 31 12.96 -19.56 9.49
N GLY A 32 12.02 -20.03 10.29
CA GLY A 32 11.59 -19.34 11.52
C GLY A 32 10.68 -18.14 11.25
N SER A 33 10.20 -17.53 12.31
CA SER A 33 9.35 -16.34 12.26
C SER A 33 10.11 -15.12 11.74
N ALA A 34 9.44 -14.27 10.97
CA ALA A 34 9.98 -13.00 10.51
C ALA A 34 8.86 -12.02 10.15
N ILE A 35 9.10 -10.74 10.34
CA ILE A 35 8.20 -9.66 9.95
C ILE A 35 8.87 -8.83 8.85
N ILE A 36 8.31 -8.79 7.66
CA ILE A 36 8.74 -7.89 6.59
C ILE A 36 7.91 -6.61 6.70
N ALA A 37 8.55 -5.50 7.02
CA ALA A 37 7.95 -4.18 7.17
C ALA A 37 8.23 -3.32 5.94
N SER A 38 7.20 -2.89 5.21
CA SER A 38 7.41 -2.13 3.98
C SER A 38 6.53 -0.90 3.88
N ASN A 39 7.00 0.13 3.17
CA ASN A 39 6.13 1.19 2.65
C ASN A 39 5.07 0.59 1.71
N HIS A 40 3.96 1.31 1.52
CA HIS A 40 2.85 0.81 0.71
C HIS A 40 2.41 1.83 -0.34
N LEU A 41 2.86 1.65 -1.57
CA LEU A 41 2.60 2.56 -2.68
C LEU A 41 1.48 2.07 -3.59
N SER A 42 1.40 0.74 -3.79
CA SER A 42 0.53 0.13 -4.79
C SER A 42 -0.06 -1.20 -4.33
N PHE A 43 -1.11 -1.64 -4.97
CA PHE A 43 -1.59 -3.02 -4.82
C PHE A 43 -0.54 -4.05 -5.26
N SER A 44 0.27 -3.68 -6.26
CA SER A 44 1.34 -4.52 -6.80
C SER A 44 2.43 -4.89 -5.78
N ASP A 45 2.60 -4.10 -4.70
CA ASP A 45 3.56 -4.40 -3.63
C ASP A 45 3.32 -5.79 -3.03
N SER A 46 2.04 -6.12 -2.79
CA SER A 46 1.63 -7.42 -2.25
C SER A 46 1.70 -8.56 -3.26
N ILE A 47 2.08 -8.30 -4.50
CA ILE A 47 2.37 -9.29 -5.54
C ILE A 47 3.87 -9.47 -5.70
N PHE A 48 4.61 -8.38 -5.91
CA PHE A 48 6.04 -8.44 -6.19
C PHE A 48 6.86 -8.94 -5.00
N MET A 49 6.54 -8.49 -3.79
CA MET A 49 7.28 -8.89 -2.59
C MET A 49 7.23 -10.41 -2.35
N PRO A 50 6.06 -11.09 -2.32
CA PRO A 50 6.01 -12.55 -2.15
C PRO A 50 6.69 -13.33 -3.28
N LEU A 51 6.74 -12.77 -4.50
CA LEU A 51 7.36 -13.43 -5.63
C LEU A 51 8.88 -13.44 -5.54
N VAL A 52 9.47 -12.36 -5.03
CA VAL A 52 10.92 -12.19 -4.91
C VAL A 52 11.47 -12.91 -3.69
N VAL A 53 10.79 -12.88 -2.57
CA VAL A 53 11.24 -13.55 -1.33
C VAL A 53 11.26 -15.07 -1.52
N PRO A 54 12.36 -15.79 -1.22
CA PRO A 54 12.49 -17.22 -1.54
C PRO A 54 11.56 -18.11 -0.73
N ARG A 55 10.99 -17.63 0.36
CA ARG A 55 10.00 -18.34 1.19
C ARG A 55 8.60 -17.72 1.05
N LYS A 56 7.59 -18.40 1.59
CA LYS A 56 6.22 -17.86 1.62
C LYS A 56 6.14 -16.65 2.53
N VAL A 57 5.69 -15.52 1.98
CA VAL A 57 5.33 -14.32 2.74
C VAL A 57 3.81 -14.24 2.82
N THR A 58 3.30 -14.17 4.04
CA THR A 58 1.86 -14.12 4.32
C THR A 58 1.44 -12.69 4.65
N PHE A 59 0.50 -12.13 3.88
CA PHE A 59 -0.09 -10.83 4.17
C PHE A 59 -1.48 -11.00 4.78
N LEU A 60 -1.82 -10.10 5.70
CA LEU A 60 -3.15 -10.00 6.28
C LEU A 60 -4.05 -9.17 5.37
N ALA A 61 -5.04 -9.78 4.75
CA ALA A 61 -5.97 -9.12 3.83
C ALA A 61 -7.38 -9.03 4.41
N LYS A 62 -8.18 -8.10 3.89
CA LYS A 62 -9.59 -7.96 4.32
C LYS A 62 -10.40 -9.22 3.98
N SER A 63 -11.19 -9.70 4.94
CA SER A 63 -12.06 -10.87 4.77
C SER A 63 -13.03 -10.74 3.58
N GLU A 64 -13.46 -9.51 3.24
CA GLU A 64 -14.34 -9.25 2.11
C GLU A 64 -13.75 -9.67 0.75
N TYR A 65 -12.43 -9.79 0.66
CA TYR A 65 -11.78 -10.31 -0.55
C TYR A 65 -11.97 -11.82 -0.74
N PHE A 66 -12.33 -12.53 0.33
CA PHE A 66 -12.52 -13.99 0.35
C PHE A 66 -13.99 -14.40 0.41
N THR A 67 -14.91 -13.48 0.71
CA THR A 67 -16.34 -13.75 0.90
C THR A 67 -17.22 -13.16 -0.20
N SER A 68 -16.64 -12.50 -1.21
CA SER A 68 -17.40 -11.94 -2.33
C SER A 68 -18.17 -13.03 -3.08
N PRO A 69 -19.47 -12.88 -3.39
CA PRO A 69 -20.26 -13.91 -4.06
C PRO A 69 -19.96 -14.03 -5.55
N GLY A 70 -20.36 -15.17 -6.15
CA GLY A 70 -20.29 -15.45 -7.57
C GLY A 70 -18.90 -15.83 -8.08
N LEU A 71 -18.81 -16.14 -9.38
CA LEU A 71 -17.59 -16.64 -10.04
C LEU A 71 -16.41 -15.63 -9.90
N LYS A 72 -16.69 -14.33 -10.01
CA LYS A 72 -15.67 -13.29 -9.81
C LYS A 72 -15.13 -13.29 -8.37
N GLY A 73 -16.00 -13.52 -7.37
CA GLY A 73 -15.60 -13.66 -5.98
C GLY A 73 -14.76 -14.90 -5.74
N PHE A 74 -15.13 -16.02 -6.35
CA PHE A 74 -14.38 -17.27 -6.27
C PHE A 74 -12.97 -17.13 -6.87
N VAL A 75 -12.85 -16.58 -8.08
CA VAL A 75 -11.54 -16.33 -8.72
C VAL A 75 -10.68 -15.40 -7.86
N LYS A 76 -11.28 -14.33 -7.33
CA LYS A 76 -10.59 -13.40 -6.42
C LYS A 76 -10.09 -14.11 -5.17
N LYS A 77 -10.93 -14.87 -4.48
CA LYS A 77 -10.55 -15.69 -3.32
C LYS A 77 -9.36 -16.60 -3.63
N LEU A 78 -9.44 -17.35 -4.74
CA LEU A 78 -8.38 -18.27 -5.16
C LEU A 78 -7.07 -17.52 -5.41
N THR A 79 -7.12 -16.36 -6.08
CA THR A 79 -5.96 -15.50 -6.33
C THR A 79 -5.31 -15.04 -5.03
N PHE A 80 -6.08 -14.53 -4.06
CA PHE A 80 -5.55 -14.04 -2.79
C PHE A 80 -4.95 -15.19 -1.96
N GLN A 81 -5.60 -16.36 -1.93
CA GLN A 81 -5.07 -17.56 -1.26
C GLN A 81 -3.78 -18.06 -1.93
N ALA A 82 -3.75 -18.04 -3.26
CA ALA A 82 -2.58 -18.44 -4.04
C ALA A 82 -1.39 -17.48 -3.85
N LEU A 83 -1.65 -16.20 -3.57
CA LEU A 83 -0.64 -15.21 -3.19
C LEU A 83 -0.25 -15.29 -1.69
N GLY A 84 -0.74 -16.29 -0.95
CA GLY A 84 -0.40 -16.47 0.47
C GLY A 84 -1.09 -15.50 1.41
N GLN A 85 -2.17 -14.84 0.98
CA GLN A 85 -2.89 -13.91 1.83
C GLN A 85 -3.89 -14.63 2.74
N VAL A 86 -3.96 -14.18 4.00
CA VAL A 86 -4.85 -14.72 5.04
C VAL A 86 -5.95 -13.70 5.36
N PRO A 87 -7.23 -14.13 5.34
CA PRO A 87 -8.32 -13.24 5.69
C PRO A 87 -8.25 -12.83 7.17
N VAL A 88 -8.47 -11.55 7.45
CA VAL A 88 -8.70 -11.03 8.78
C VAL A 88 -10.06 -10.39 8.82
N ASP A 89 -10.88 -10.82 9.76
CA ASP A 89 -12.14 -10.17 10.03
C ASP A 89 -11.86 -8.79 10.65
N ARG A 90 -12.24 -7.76 9.94
CA ARG A 90 -12.12 -6.37 10.36
C ARG A 90 -13.50 -5.76 10.63
N SER A 91 -14.54 -6.58 10.79
CA SER A 91 -15.85 -6.14 11.24
C SER A 91 -15.80 -5.80 12.73
N GLY A 92 -16.27 -4.62 13.11
CA GLY A 92 -16.31 -4.18 14.50
C GLY A 92 -15.17 -3.24 14.97
N GLY A 93 -15.27 -2.75 16.21
CA GLY A 93 -14.38 -1.73 16.81
C GLY A 93 -12.95 -2.20 17.12
N ARG A 94 -12.70 -3.51 17.16
CA ARG A 94 -11.40 -4.14 17.48
C ARG A 94 -10.63 -4.63 16.25
N ARG A 95 -10.77 -3.95 15.11
CA ARG A 95 -10.16 -4.36 13.84
C ARG A 95 -8.63 -4.58 13.89
N SER A 96 -7.94 -3.75 14.64
CA SER A 96 -6.49 -3.85 14.83
C SER A 96 -6.10 -5.04 15.71
N GLU A 97 -6.92 -5.37 16.69
CA GLU A 97 -6.71 -6.50 17.61
C GLU A 97 -6.80 -7.84 16.87
N ALA A 98 -7.83 -8.05 16.04
CA ALA A 98 -7.98 -9.28 15.27
C ALA A 98 -6.81 -9.49 14.29
N ALA A 99 -6.30 -8.42 13.70
CA ALA A 99 -5.11 -8.49 12.85
C ALA A 99 -3.85 -8.83 13.65
N LEU A 100 -3.69 -8.23 14.84
CA LEU A 100 -2.59 -8.49 15.74
C LEU A 100 -2.57 -9.97 16.17
N LEU A 101 -3.67 -10.48 16.71
CA LEU A 101 -3.79 -11.87 17.16
C LEU A 101 -3.55 -12.88 16.03
N THR A 102 -4.07 -12.59 14.84
CA THR A 102 -3.81 -13.45 13.65
C THR A 102 -2.34 -13.42 13.28
N GLY A 103 -1.70 -12.26 13.30
CA GLY A 103 -0.27 -12.10 13.02
C GLY A 103 0.59 -12.86 14.03
N LEU A 104 0.32 -12.71 15.32
CA LEU A 104 1.02 -13.42 16.40
C LEU A 104 0.90 -14.94 16.29
N ARG A 105 -0.30 -15.45 15.99
CA ARG A 105 -0.50 -16.89 15.73
C ARG A 105 0.35 -17.37 14.55
N LEU A 106 0.36 -16.65 13.43
CA LEU A 106 1.18 -17.03 12.28
C LEU A 106 2.68 -17.00 12.62
N LEU A 107 3.13 -16.02 13.39
CA LEU A 107 4.53 -15.92 13.83
C LEU A 107 4.89 -17.06 14.77
N SER A 108 4.02 -17.48 15.69
CA SER A 108 4.26 -18.64 16.55
C SER A 108 4.35 -19.97 15.77
N GLU A 109 3.75 -20.03 14.58
CA GLU A 109 3.87 -21.14 13.63
C GLU A 109 5.15 -21.06 12.75
N GLY A 110 6.03 -20.08 12.98
CA GLY A 110 7.27 -19.86 12.20
C GLY A 110 7.04 -19.20 10.82
N ALA A 111 5.90 -18.54 10.61
CA ALA A 111 5.62 -17.89 9.35
C ALA A 111 6.44 -16.60 9.16
N CYS A 112 6.69 -16.27 7.90
CA CYS A 112 7.12 -14.93 7.49
C CYS A 112 5.88 -14.11 7.10
N ILE A 113 5.64 -13.00 7.80
CA ILE A 113 4.50 -12.13 7.54
C ILE A 113 4.94 -10.80 6.93
N GLY A 114 4.14 -10.28 5.99
CA GLY A 114 4.32 -8.95 5.42
C GLY A 114 3.36 -7.95 6.06
N ILE A 115 3.89 -6.81 6.49
CA ILE A 115 3.12 -5.73 7.12
C ILE A 115 3.46 -4.41 6.43
N TYR A 116 2.44 -3.60 6.23
CA TYR A 116 2.58 -2.20 5.86
C TYR A 116 2.27 -1.35 7.09
N PRO A 117 3.29 -0.79 7.79
CA PRO A 117 3.06 -0.06 9.04
C PRO A 117 2.15 1.15 8.90
N GLU A 118 2.12 1.79 7.74
CA GLU A 118 1.20 2.88 7.42
C GLU A 118 -0.30 2.49 7.49
N GLY A 119 -0.60 1.19 7.42
CA GLY A 119 -1.95 0.62 7.49
C GLY A 119 -2.80 0.83 6.24
N THR A 120 -2.35 1.61 5.29
CA THR A 120 -3.00 1.83 3.98
C THR A 120 -1.98 2.37 2.97
N ARG A 121 -2.28 2.26 1.68
CA ARG A 121 -1.42 2.80 0.62
C ARG A 121 -1.23 4.31 0.77
N SER A 122 -0.04 4.80 0.49
CA SER A 122 0.24 6.23 0.39
C SER A 122 -0.67 6.88 -0.66
N PRO A 123 -1.23 8.05 -0.41
CA PRO A 123 -2.08 8.76 -1.37
C PRO A 123 -1.31 9.51 -2.46
N ASP A 124 -0.03 9.82 -2.22
CA ASP A 124 0.78 10.76 -3.02
C ASP A 124 2.25 10.34 -3.19
N GLY A 125 2.60 9.15 -2.70
CA GLY A 125 3.95 8.60 -2.81
C GLY A 125 4.89 8.95 -1.65
N LYS A 126 4.46 9.74 -0.66
CA LYS A 126 5.23 10.02 0.56
C LYS A 126 5.12 8.87 1.56
N LEU A 127 6.04 8.82 2.51
CA LEU A 127 6.01 7.86 3.62
C LEU A 127 5.29 8.49 4.82
N TYR A 128 4.33 7.77 5.36
CA TYR A 128 3.48 8.26 6.44
C TYR A 128 3.75 7.55 7.76
N LYS A 129 3.35 8.17 8.86
CA LYS A 129 3.49 7.66 10.23
C LYS A 129 2.99 6.21 10.36
N GLY A 130 3.85 5.34 10.90
CA GLY A 130 3.52 3.94 11.15
C GLY A 130 2.60 3.77 12.36
N ARG A 131 1.76 2.73 12.33
CA ARG A 131 0.93 2.30 13.45
C ARG A 131 1.71 1.33 14.35
N THR A 132 1.53 1.44 15.65
CA THR A 132 2.30 0.70 16.66
C THR A 132 2.04 -0.81 16.71
N GLY A 133 1.07 -1.31 15.95
CA GLY A 133 0.79 -2.75 15.89
C GLY A 133 1.98 -3.61 15.43
N ILE A 134 2.88 -3.05 14.60
CA ILE A 134 4.09 -3.77 14.18
C ILE A 134 5.07 -3.93 15.35
N ALA A 135 5.29 -2.88 16.13
CA ALA A 135 6.16 -2.93 17.32
C ALA A 135 5.64 -3.94 18.34
N ARG A 136 4.33 -3.95 18.58
CA ARG A 136 3.69 -4.92 19.46
C ARG A 136 3.88 -6.35 18.97
N MET A 137 3.69 -6.61 17.66
CA MET A 137 3.96 -7.93 17.07
C MET A 137 5.41 -8.35 17.25
N ALA A 138 6.36 -7.44 17.01
CA ALA A 138 7.79 -7.72 17.15
C ALA A 138 8.15 -8.09 18.59
N LEU A 139 7.68 -7.32 19.58
CA LEU A 139 7.95 -7.58 20.99
C LEU A 139 7.30 -8.88 21.49
N GLU A 140 6.02 -9.12 21.18
CA GLU A 140 5.29 -10.29 21.66
C GLU A 140 5.74 -11.61 20.98
N SER A 141 6.21 -11.54 19.74
CA SER A 141 6.68 -12.73 19.01
C SER A 141 8.19 -12.97 19.10
N GLY A 142 8.99 -11.96 19.44
CA GLY A 142 10.45 -12.01 19.32
C GLY A 142 10.97 -12.16 17.89
N ALA A 143 10.10 -12.04 16.88
CA ALA A 143 10.46 -12.18 15.48
C ALA A 143 11.27 -10.97 15.00
N PRO A 144 12.36 -11.18 14.24
CA PRO A 144 13.10 -10.08 13.61
C PRO A 144 12.22 -9.32 12.62
N VAL A 145 12.36 -7.99 12.60
CA VAL A 145 11.71 -7.10 11.63
C VAL A 145 12.71 -6.76 10.53
N ILE A 146 12.37 -7.06 9.29
CA ILE A 146 13.14 -6.73 8.11
C ILE A 146 12.50 -5.51 7.43
N PRO A 147 13.10 -4.31 7.51
CA PRO A 147 12.61 -3.15 6.81
C PRO A 147 12.83 -3.29 5.30
N VAL A 148 11.82 -2.95 4.51
CA VAL A 148 11.88 -3.07 3.05
C VAL A 148 11.34 -1.80 2.40
N ALA A 149 12.02 -1.34 1.37
CA ALA A 149 11.50 -0.31 0.48
C ALA A 149 11.03 -0.91 -0.84
N MET A 150 9.77 -0.62 -1.17
CA MET A 150 9.22 -0.81 -2.52
C MET A 150 9.33 0.52 -3.27
N LEU A 151 9.93 0.49 -4.47
CA LEU A 151 10.12 1.67 -5.30
C LEU A 151 9.47 1.47 -6.68
N ASN A 152 9.00 2.58 -7.27
CA ASN A 152 8.36 2.65 -8.59
C ASN A 152 6.99 1.96 -8.71
N THR A 153 6.51 1.26 -7.71
CA THR A 153 5.24 0.52 -7.79
C THR A 153 4.01 1.43 -7.91
N ALA A 154 4.08 2.66 -7.40
CA ALA A 154 3.04 3.68 -7.63
C ALA A 154 2.88 4.03 -9.11
N GLU A 155 3.97 4.02 -9.90
CA GLU A 155 3.95 4.29 -11.34
C GLU A 155 3.49 3.08 -12.15
N ILE A 156 3.77 1.88 -11.64
CA ILE A 156 3.35 0.61 -12.26
C ILE A 156 1.84 0.47 -12.17
N GLN A 157 1.28 0.65 -10.98
CA GLN A 157 -0.16 0.54 -10.77
C GLN A 157 -0.66 1.65 -9.84
N PRO A 158 -0.88 2.86 -10.38
CA PRO A 158 -1.48 3.96 -9.63
C PRO A 158 -2.83 3.57 -9.02
N THR A 159 -3.18 4.21 -7.91
CA THR A 159 -4.47 3.96 -7.24
C THR A 159 -5.63 4.18 -8.20
N GLY A 160 -6.48 3.16 -8.36
CA GLY A 160 -7.64 3.17 -9.26
C GLY A 160 -7.39 2.53 -10.63
N GLN A 161 -6.15 2.21 -11.00
CA GLN A 161 -5.86 1.43 -12.22
C GLN A 161 -5.84 -0.07 -11.92
N VAL A 162 -6.44 -0.84 -12.81
CA VAL A 162 -6.50 -2.32 -12.69
C VAL A 162 -5.33 -2.97 -13.41
N VAL A 163 -4.97 -2.45 -14.58
CA VAL A 163 -3.90 -3.01 -15.41
C VAL A 163 -2.57 -2.32 -15.08
N PRO A 164 -1.54 -3.06 -14.66
CA PRO A 164 -0.24 -2.48 -14.37
C PRO A 164 0.48 -2.08 -15.67
N LYS A 165 1.21 -0.96 -15.62
CA LYS A 165 2.16 -0.56 -16.66
C LYS A 165 3.46 -1.33 -16.48
N VAL A 166 4.06 -1.80 -17.57
CA VAL A 166 5.36 -2.47 -17.51
C VAL A 166 6.45 -1.44 -17.25
N ARG A 167 6.99 -1.48 -16.04
CA ARG A 167 8.13 -0.67 -15.59
C ARG A 167 8.98 -1.47 -14.63
N GLN A 168 10.24 -1.09 -14.44
CA GLN A 168 11.11 -1.76 -13.50
C GLN A 168 10.65 -1.54 -12.05
N VAL A 169 10.52 -2.64 -11.30
CA VAL A 169 10.30 -2.64 -9.86
C VAL A 169 11.66 -2.67 -9.15
N GLU A 170 11.82 -1.90 -8.08
CA GLU A 170 12.99 -2.03 -7.22
C GLU A 170 12.56 -2.35 -5.79
N MET A 171 13.30 -3.26 -5.15
CA MET A 171 13.09 -3.66 -3.76
C MET A 171 14.42 -3.66 -3.02
N ARG A 172 14.46 -2.99 -1.86
CA ARG A 172 15.64 -2.93 -1.00
C ARG A 172 15.29 -3.47 0.36
N PHE A 173 15.95 -4.54 0.75
CA PHE A 173 15.78 -5.19 2.06
C PHE A 173 16.90 -4.72 2.98
N GLY A 174 16.54 -4.09 4.10
CA GLY A 174 17.46 -3.68 5.15
C GLY A 174 17.85 -4.84 6.06
N GLU A 175 18.75 -4.58 6.99
CA GLU A 175 19.20 -5.56 7.99
C GLU A 175 18.05 -5.90 8.97
N PRO A 176 18.04 -7.13 9.53
CA PRO A 176 17.08 -7.51 10.55
C PRO A 176 17.22 -6.67 11.81
N MET A 177 16.12 -6.18 12.31
CA MET A 177 16.00 -5.42 13.56
C MET A 177 15.37 -6.32 14.62
N ASN A 178 16.00 -6.42 15.78
CA ASN A 178 15.49 -7.22 16.91
C ASN A 178 15.11 -6.29 18.05
N PHE A 179 13.96 -6.52 18.65
CA PHE A 179 13.43 -5.68 19.72
C PHE A 179 13.08 -6.51 20.94
N THR A 180 13.33 -5.95 22.11
CA THR A 180 13.00 -6.53 23.42
C THR A 180 12.37 -5.47 24.31
N GLY A 181 11.51 -5.85 25.21
CA GLY A 181 10.87 -4.95 26.16
C GLY A 181 9.41 -5.30 26.43
N ASP A 182 8.74 -4.45 27.19
CA ASP A 182 7.34 -4.62 27.55
C ASP A 182 6.41 -4.11 26.44
N SER A 183 5.60 -5.02 25.88
CA SER A 183 4.62 -4.69 24.85
C SER A 183 3.43 -3.87 25.34
N SER A 184 3.31 -3.63 26.64
CA SER A 184 2.34 -2.71 27.23
C SER A 184 2.82 -1.25 27.30
N ASP A 185 4.12 -1.02 27.18
CA ASP A 185 4.69 0.35 27.16
C ASP A 185 4.43 1.06 25.83
N ILE A 186 3.48 1.97 25.85
CA ILE A 186 3.07 2.76 24.67
C ILE A 186 4.21 3.60 24.12
N LYS A 187 5.13 4.11 24.97
CA LYS A 187 6.27 4.92 24.54
C LYS A 187 7.29 4.05 23.81
N LEU A 188 7.56 2.86 24.33
CA LEU A 188 8.42 1.88 23.70
C LEU A 188 7.85 1.42 22.35
N LEU A 189 6.56 1.11 22.29
CA LEU A 189 5.88 0.77 21.03
C LEU A 189 6.01 1.89 19.99
N ARG A 190 5.90 3.15 20.39
CA ARG A 190 6.04 4.28 19.49
C ARG A 190 7.49 4.41 18.99
N SER A 191 8.47 4.35 19.92
CA SER A 191 9.89 4.43 19.60
C SER A 191 10.33 3.36 18.61
N ILE A 192 9.98 2.09 18.86
CA ILE A 192 10.27 0.97 17.95
C ILE A 192 9.64 1.19 16.58
N THR A 193 8.37 1.64 16.55
CA THR A 193 7.70 1.89 15.27
C THR A 193 8.40 2.99 14.49
N ASP A 194 8.81 4.08 15.15
CA ASP A 194 9.49 5.20 14.51
C ASP A 194 10.87 4.77 13.99
N GLU A 195 11.59 3.92 14.71
CA GLU A 195 12.86 3.34 14.27
C GLU A 195 12.69 2.48 12.99
N ILE A 196 11.66 1.62 12.96
CA ILE A 196 11.32 0.84 11.77
C ILE A 196 10.99 1.76 10.59
N MET A 197 10.20 2.82 10.82
CA MET A 197 9.81 3.76 9.78
C MET A 197 11.01 4.57 9.25
N GLU A 198 11.96 4.94 10.13
CA GLU A 198 13.17 5.64 9.71
C GLU A 198 14.04 4.72 8.81
N LYS A 199 14.16 3.43 9.13
CA LYS A 199 14.86 2.48 8.25
C LYS A 199 14.18 2.31 6.90
N ILE A 200 12.85 2.27 6.85
CA ILE A 200 12.10 2.26 5.58
C ILE A 200 12.34 3.56 4.80
N LYS A 201 12.37 4.71 5.47
CA LYS A 201 12.67 6.02 4.87
C LYS A 201 14.08 6.06 4.28
N GLU A 202 15.10 5.62 5.02
CA GLU A 202 16.49 5.53 4.55
C GLU A 202 16.59 4.68 3.26
N LEU A 203 15.91 3.52 3.23
CA LEU A 203 15.91 2.60 2.09
C LEU A 203 15.14 3.15 0.89
N SER A 204 14.03 3.85 1.13
CA SER A 204 13.13 4.32 0.07
C SER A 204 13.50 5.70 -0.47
N GLY A 205 14.13 6.54 0.35
CA GLY A 205 14.37 7.95 0.04
C GLY A 205 13.09 8.79 0.01
N GLN A 206 11.96 8.28 0.52
CA GLN A 206 10.68 9.01 0.54
C GLN A 206 10.71 10.17 1.54
N GLU A 207 10.01 11.25 1.20
CA GLU A 207 9.67 12.31 2.15
C GLU A 207 8.76 11.74 3.23
N TYR A 208 9.15 11.89 4.51
CA TYR A 208 8.36 11.44 5.64
C TYR A 208 7.38 12.52 6.11
N VAL A 209 6.16 12.11 6.39
CA VAL A 209 5.09 12.98 6.92
C VAL A 209 4.59 12.42 8.25
N ASP A 210 4.78 13.18 9.34
CA ASP A 210 4.31 12.79 10.68
C ASP A 210 2.79 12.94 10.83
N MET A 211 2.07 12.19 10.01
CA MET A 211 0.61 12.08 9.97
C MET A 211 0.24 10.66 9.54
N TYR A 212 -0.91 10.17 9.94
CA TYR A 212 -1.37 8.88 9.41
C TYR A 212 -1.86 9.00 7.97
N ALA A 213 -1.48 8.04 7.12
CA ALA A 213 -1.88 7.99 5.71
C ALA A 213 -3.41 8.04 5.51
N SER A 214 -4.19 7.52 6.46
CA SER A 214 -5.65 7.59 6.43
C SER A 214 -6.18 9.03 6.56
N GLU A 215 -5.55 9.86 7.38
CA GLU A 215 -5.89 11.27 7.58
C GLU A 215 -5.49 12.09 6.35
N ALA A 216 -4.28 11.85 5.85
CA ALA A 216 -3.80 12.48 4.61
C ALA A 216 -4.74 12.21 3.42
N LYS A 217 -5.25 10.97 3.28
CA LYS A 217 -6.25 10.63 2.25
C LYS A 217 -7.51 11.47 2.34
N ILE A 218 -8.03 11.65 3.56
CA ILE A 218 -9.23 12.47 3.79
C ILE A 218 -8.94 13.93 3.43
N ALA A 219 -7.81 14.46 3.87
CA ALA A 219 -7.41 15.84 3.59
C ALA A 219 -7.24 16.09 2.08
N ILE A 220 -6.55 15.20 1.37
CA ILE A 220 -6.33 15.29 -0.08
C ILE A 220 -7.66 15.17 -0.83
N ALA A 221 -8.55 14.23 -0.45
CA ALA A 221 -9.86 14.09 -1.07
C ALA A 221 -10.72 15.34 -0.88
N LYS A 222 -10.70 15.93 0.32
CA LYS A 222 -11.41 17.19 0.62
C LYS A 222 -10.86 18.35 -0.22
N ALA A 223 -9.54 18.49 -0.31
CA ALA A 223 -8.90 19.52 -1.12
C ALA A 223 -9.25 19.39 -2.60
N ARG A 224 -9.22 18.17 -3.15
CA ARG A 224 -9.63 17.89 -4.55
C ARG A 224 -11.10 18.26 -4.80
N LEU A 225 -12.00 17.96 -3.86
CA LEU A 225 -13.41 18.29 -3.98
C LEU A 225 -13.63 19.82 -4.04
N VAL A 226 -12.90 20.57 -3.21
CA VAL A 226 -12.95 22.04 -3.21
C VAL A 226 -12.40 22.59 -4.53
N ALA A 227 -11.25 22.11 -4.99
CA ALA A 227 -10.65 22.51 -6.26
C ALA A 227 -11.58 22.24 -7.46
N ASN A 228 -12.19 21.05 -7.53
CA ASN A 228 -13.13 20.69 -8.60
C ASN A 228 -14.39 21.57 -8.59
N LYS A 229 -14.90 21.95 -7.41
CA LYS A 229 -16.04 22.88 -7.29
C LYS A 229 -15.64 24.28 -7.80
N ALA A 230 -14.47 24.77 -7.43
CA ALA A 230 -13.96 26.07 -7.87
C ALA A 230 -13.76 26.10 -9.40
N GLU A 231 -13.15 25.07 -9.99
CA GLU A 231 -12.97 24.96 -11.43
C GLU A 231 -14.31 24.90 -12.18
N SER A 232 -15.26 24.14 -11.66
CA SER A 232 -16.61 24.04 -12.24
C SER A 232 -17.34 25.40 -12.20
N ALA A 233 -17.20 26.16 -11.10
CA ALA A 233 -17.77 27.49 -10.96
C ALA A 233 -17.12 28.47 -11.95
N ALA A 234 -15.79 28.47 -12.09
CA ALA A 234 -15.05 29.28 -13.04
C ALA A 234 -15.46 28.98 -14.49
N LYS A 235 -15.57 27.69 -14.86
CA LYS A 235 -16.06 27.27 -16.20
C LYS A 235 -17.49 27.76 -16.47
N ARG A 236 -18.40 27.72 -15.46
CA ARG A 236 -19.77 28.23 -15.60
C ARG A 236 -19.77 29.75 -15.81
N GLN A 237 -18.91 30.48 -15.08
CA GLN A 237 -18.79 31.94 -15.21
C GLN A 237 -18.22 32.35 -16.57
N ALA A 238 -17.17 31.70 -17.04
CA ALA A 238 -16.60 31.92 -18.37
C ALA A 238 -17.64 31.67 -19.50
N ARG A 239 -18.45 30.60 -19.39
CA ARG A 239 -19.52 30.33 -20.36
C ARG A 239 -20.62 31.43 -20.35
N LYS A 240 -20.96 31.98 -19.17
CA LYS A 240 -21.93 33.10 -19.07
C LYS A 240 -21.38 34.36 -19.73
N VAL A 241 -20.13 34.70 -19.51
CA VAL A 241 -19.45 35.85 -20.14
C VAL A 241 -19.39 35.69 -21.67
N ALA A 242 -18.93 34.54 -22.15
CA ALA A 242 -18.87 34.26 -23.59
C ALA A 242 -20.25 34.33 -24.27
N LYS A 243 -21.32 33.86 -23.59
CA LYS A 243 -22.69 33.96 -24.09
C LYS A 243 -23.19 35.42 -24.15
N LYS A 244 -22.79 36.26 -23.18
CA LYS A 244 -23.15 37.69 -23.12
C LYS A 244 -22.46 38.47 -24.24
N THR A 245 -21.16 38.26 -24.45
CA THR A 245 -20.39 38.90 -25.55
C THR A 245 -20.91 38.52 -26.93
N ARG A 246 -21.28 37.23 -27.12
CA ARG A 246 -21.86 36.76 -28.40
C ARG A 246 -23.26 37.39 -28.69
N LYS A 247 -24.02 37.70 -27.62
CA LYS A 247 -25.33 38.35 -27.76
C LYS A 247 -25.18 39.83 -28.13
N THR A 248 -24.22 40.54 -27.56
CA THR A 248 -23.93 41.94 -27.84
C THR A 248 -23.31 42.16 -29.23
N SER A 249 -22.50 41.21 -29.71
CA SER A 249 -21.95 41.29 -31.09
C SER A 249 -23.00 41.05 -32.17
N LYS A 250 -24.05 40.25 -31.93
CA LYS A 250 -25.15 40.01 -32.86
C LYS A 250 -26.08 41.23 -33.03
N THR A 251 -26.23 42.06 -31.98
CA THR A 251 -27.08 43.27 -32.01
C THR A 251 -26.38 44.47 -32.65
N ARG A 252 -25.08 44.39 -33.01
CA ARG A 252 -24.28 45.46 -33.62
C ARG A 252 -24.03 45.29 -35.13
N LYS A 253 -24.87 44.52 -35.84
CA LYS A 253 -24.82 44.57 -37.32
C LYS A 253 -25.39 45.93 -37.80
N PRO A 254 -24.64 46.71 -38.54
CA PRO A 254 -25.17 47.96 -39.13
C PRO A 254 -26.27 47.62 -40.12
N LYS A 255 -27.40 48.36 -40.05
CA LYS A 255 -28.36 48.40 -41.13
C LYS A 255 -27.63 48.93 -42.36
N SER A 256 -27.51 48.13 -43.42
CA SER A 256 -27.09 48.62 -44.71
C SER A 256 -28.16 49.59 -45.22
N GLU A 257 -27.74 50.84 -45.36
CA GLU A 257 -28.53 51.85 -46.09
C GLU A 257 -28.58 51.42 -47.54
N ALA A 258 -29.81 51.32 -48.06
CA ALA A 258 -30.10 51.24 -49.45
C ALA A 258 -30.28 52.65 -50.04
#